data_1727075f394f537ad1623e60421350f0
#
_entry.id   1727075f394f537ad1623e60421350f0
#
_cell.length_a   1.000
_cell.length_b   1.000
_cell.length_c   1.000
_cell.angle_alpha   90.00
_cell.angle_beta   90.00
_cell.angle_gamma   90.00
#
_symmetry.space_group_name_H-M   'P 1'
#
loop_
_entity.id
_entity.type
_entity.pdbx_description
1 polymer ?
#
loop_
_entity_poly.entity_id
_entity_poly.type
_entity_poly.pdbx_seq_one_letter_code
_entity_poly.pdbx_strand_id
1 'polypeptide(L)'
;KFFDEPGNPTRGRYLFNEKGCNLCHPLSGKGKGGESGLDQFPQNISPIFLSQAIWNHGPDMIAQMVKLGIKWPEFKETEMMDLLEYVKTNAKGGSKEAAFITPGNPKAGKQVFASKGCIRCHAIRGEGGKEGGDLGKKAKDFYKSLTQIASSIWNKGPTVLARMSQTQFGIPKFTPKEMADLTAYLYFLHFTDEPGNPGNGKRLFTDLGCSRCHGLEGKKGELMDIDLSKYQKTSNLMEMVAGIWNHSGEIDKAIKEKGLMWPRLKKGEMADLLEYVRIRKKT
;
A
#
# COMPACT_ATOMS: atom_id res chain seq x y z
N LYS A 1 -7.11 7.87 9.51
CA LYS A 1 -7.47 6.78 10.45
C LYS A 1 -6.89 5.48 9.90
N PHE A 2 -6.07 4.79 10.67
CA PHE A 2 -5.48 3.50 10.30
C PHE A 2 -6.49 2.35 10.37
N PHE A 3 -7.50 2.52 11.21
CA PHE A 3 -8.54 1.53 11.42
C PHE A 3 -9.87 2.07 10.93
N ASP A 4 -10.60 1.23 10.23
CA ASP A 4 -12.00 1.49 9.94
C ASP A 4 -12.79 1.53 11.25
N GLU A 5 -13.85 2.31 11.28
CA GLU A 5 -14.87 2.15 12.32
C GLU A 5 -15.48 0.76 12.17
N PRO A 6 -15.86 0.10 13.28
CA PRO A 6 -16.52 -1.19 13.20
C PRO A 6 -17.73 -1.13 12.26
N GLY A 7 -17.86 -2.13 11.39
CA GLY A 7 -19.02 -2.23 10.51
C GLY A 7 -20.30 -2.55 11.29
N ASN A 8 -21.43 -2.35 10.64
CA ASN A 8 -22.74 -2.65 11.20
C ASN A 8 -23.17 -4.09 10.80
N PRO A 9 -23.19 -5.08 11.72
CA PRO A 9 -23.51 -6.46 11.39
C PRO A 9 -24.98 -6.64 10.94
N THR A 10 -25.91 -5.78 11.37
CA THR A 10 -27.31 -5.82 10.91
C THR A 10 -27.40 -5.42 9.44
N ARG A 11 -26.71 -4.35 9.05
CA ARG A 11 -26.60 -3.95 7.64
C ARG A 11 -25.83 -5.01 6.84
N GLY A 12 -24.79 -5.58 7.40
CA GLY A 12 -24.05 -6.68 6.80
C GLY A 12 -24.91 -7.89 6.49
N ARG A 13 -25.84 -8.27 7.39
CA ARG A 13 -26.85 -9.31 7.16
C ARG A 13 -27.76 -8.97 5.97
N TYR A 14 -28.21 -7.74 5.90
CA TYR A 14 -29.03 -7.29 4.76
C TYR A 14 -28.25 -7.40 3.45
N LEU A 15 -27.03 -6.88 3.41
CA LEU A 15 -26.14 -6.93 2.25
C LEU A 15 -25.82 -8.37 1.82
N PHE A 16 -25.59 -9.26 2.77
CA PHE A 16 -25.30 -10.68 2.53
C PHE A 16 -26.44 -11.36 1.75
N ASN A 17 -27.68 -11.03 2.06
CA ASN A 17 -28.84 -11.57 1.36
C ASN A 17 -29.13 -10.80 0.06
N GLU A 18 -29.11 -9.47 0.08
CA GLU A 18 -29.41 -8.64 -1.07
C GLU A 18 -28.43 -8.85 -2.22
N LYS A 19 -27.13 -9.00 -1.89
CA LYS A 19 -26.10 -9.26 -2.89
C LYS A 19 -25.95 -10.74 -3.28
N GLY A 20 -26.81 -11.61 -2.76
CA GLY A 20 -26.91 -13.03 -3.14
C GLY A 20 -25.81 -13.92 -2.58
N CYS A 21 -25.04 -13.47 -1.61
CA CYS A 21 -23.95 -14.28 -1.01
C CYS A 21 -24.48 -15.58 -0.39
N ASN A 22 -25.68 -15.51 0.23
CA ASN A 22 -26.38 -16.63 0.86
C ASN A 22 -26.79 -17.74 -0.11
N LEU A 23 -26.82 -17.49 -1.41
CA LEU A 23 -27.18 -18.50 -2.41
C LEU A 23 -26.11 -19.61 -2.50
N CYS A 24 -24.85 -19.23 -2.32
CA CYS A 24 -23.71 -20.16 -2.38
C CYS A 24 -23.04 -20.35 -1.02
N HIS A 25 -23.03 -19.31 -0.18
CA HIS A 25 -22.33 -19.27 1.11
C HIS A 25 -23.33 -19.12 2.27
N PRO A 26 -23.98 -20.22 2.73
CA PRO A 26 -24.78 -20.11 3.94
C PRO A 26 -23.93 -19.82 5.16
N LEU A 27 -24.52 -19.34 6.25
CA LEU A 27 -23.82 -19.19 7.53
C LEU A 27 -23.74 -20.48 8.33
N SER A 28 -24.38 -21.55 7.87
CA SER A 28 -24.27 -22.90 8.42
C SER A 28 -24.58 -23.95 7.38
N GLY A 29 -23.88 -25.07 7.47
CA GLY A 29 -24.05 -26.18 6.53
C GLY A 29 -23.34 -25.98 5.18
N LYS A 30 -23.86 -26.57 4.12
CA LYS A 30 -23.35 -26.49 2.74
C LYS A 30 -24.28 -25.67 1.88
N GLY A 31 -23.73 -24.78 1.07
CA GLY A 31 -24.45 -24.01 0.07
C GLY A 31 -24.91 -24.87 -1.14
N LYS A 32 -25.66 -24.25 -2.04
CA LYS A 32 -26.20 -24.91 -3.26
C LYS A 32 -25.12 -25.49 -4.18
N GLY A 33 -23.89 -24.98 -4.15
CA GLY A 33 -22.74 -25.50 -4.90
C GLY A 33 -21.87 -26.46 -4.12
N GLY A 34 -22.24 -26.85 -2.91
CA GLY A 34 -21.40 -27.63 -2.01
C GLY A 34 -20.38 -26.79 -1.23
N GLU A 35 -20.43 -25.49 -1.41
CA GLU A 35 -19.52 -24.53 -0.74
C GLU A 35 -19.72 -24.55 0.78
N SER A 36 -18.61 -24.42 1.50
CA SER A 36 -18.63 -24.34 2.96
C SER A 36 -19.28 -23.03 3.43
N GLY A 37 -20.00 -23.10 4.55
CA GLY A 37 -20.56 -21.91 5.18
C GLY A 37 -19.47 -20.94 5.61
N LEU A 38 -19.76 -19.64 5.54
CA LEU A 38 -18.83 -18.60 6.00
C LEU A 38 -18.69 -18.60 7.53
N ASP A 39 -19.51 -19.34 8.26
CA ASP A 39 -19.37 -19.57 9.69
C ASP A 39 -18.13 -20.41 10.06
N GLN A 40 -17.51 -21.06 9.08
CA GLN A 40 -16.26 -21.79 9.26
C GLN A 40 -15.03 -20.87 9.32
N PHE A 41 -15.20 -19.59 8.99
CA PHE A 41 -14.13 -18.62 9.12
C PHE A 41 -13.76 -18.36 10.58
N PRO A 42 -12.49 -17.96 10.85
CA PRO A 42 -12.10 -17.56 12.19
C PRO A 42 -12.82 -16.26 12.61
N GLN A 43 -13.15 -16.12 13.89
CA GLN A 43 -13.84 -14.92 14.40
C GLN A 43 -13.05 -13.62 14.21
N ASN A 44 -11.74 -13.72 14.07
CA ASN A 44 -10.82 -12.58 13.90
C ASN A 44 -10.36 -12.38 12.44
N ILE A 45 -11.26 -12.58 11.49
CA ILE A 45 -10.99 -12.29 10.07
C ILE A 45 -10.53 -10.85 9.92
N SER A 46 -9.37 -10.66 9.29
CA SER A 46 -8.89 -9.34 8.91
C SER A 46 -9.30 -8.99 7.47
N PRO A 47 -9.35 -7.69 7.11
CA PRO A 47 -9.56 -7.27 5.71
C PRO A 47 -8.51 -7.85 4.75
N ILE A 48 -7.29 -8.10 5.21
CA ILE A 48 -6.22 -8.70 4.41
C ILE A 48 -6.51 -10.17 4.12
N PHE A 49 -6.94 -10.93 5.14
CA PHE A 49 -7.37 -12.31 4.94
C PHE A 49 -8.53 -12.39 3.96
N LEU A 50 -9.51 -11.50 4.11
CA LEU A 50 -10.64 -11.42 3.17
C LEU A 50 -10.17 -11.12 1.75
N SER A 51 -9.24 -10.20 1.56
CA SER A 51 -8.65 -9.87 0.25
C SER A 51 -7.98 -11.08 -0.39
N GLN A 52 -7.23 -11.85 0.39
CA GLN A 52 -6.56 -13.06 -0.07
C GLN A 52 -7.57 -14.14 -0.44
N ALA A 53 -8.59 -14.35 0.38
CA ALA A 53 -9.64 -15.34 0.13
C ALA A 53 -10.43 -14.99 -1.15
N ILE A 54 -10.83 -13.72 -1.30
CA ILE A 54 -11.52 -13.22 -2.49
C ILE A 54 -10.68 -13.43 -3.74
N TRP A 55 -9.40 -13.09 -3.70
CA TRP A 55 -8.54 -13.25 -4.87
C TRP A 55 -8.36 -14.72 -5.26
N ASN A 56 -8.02 -15.56 -4.29
CA ASN A 56 -7.71 -16.96 -4.57
C ASN A 56 -8.93 -17.79 -4.97
N HIS A 57 -10.12 -17.40 -4.50
CA HIS A 57 -11.40 -18.07 -4.79
C HIS A 57 -12.19 -17.39 -5.91
N GLY A 58 -11.82 -16.17 -6.27
CA GLY A 58 -12.52 -15.36 -7.26
C GLY A 58 -12.79 -16.04 -8.60
N PRO A 59 -11.83 -16.74 -9.22
CA PRO A 59 -12.04 -17.46 -10.46
C PRO A 59 -13.20 -18.45 -10.39
N ASP A 60 -13.26 -19.25 -9.32
CA ASP A 60 -14.29 -20.26 -9.13
C ASP A 60 -15.65 -19.62 -8.86
N MET A 61 -15.68 -18.55 -8.05
CA MET A 61 -16.90 -17.76 -7.81
C MET A 61 -17.44 -17.16 -9.10
N ILE A 62 -16.60 -16.52 -9.92
CA ILE A 62 -17.01 -15.94 -11.20
C ILE A 62 -17.60 -17.02 -12.11
N ALA A 63 -16.95 -18.17 -12.24
CA ALA A 63 -17.43 -19.28 -13.07
C ALA A 63 -18.81 -19.77 -12.62
N GLN A 64 -19.04 -19.94 -11.32
CA GLN A 64 -20.34 -20.35 -10.79
C GLN A 64 -21.42 -19.27 -10.95
N MET A 65 -21.09 -18.02 -10.72
CA MET A 65 -22.05 -16.92 -10.89
C MET A 65 -22.48 -16.78 -12.34
N VAL A 66 -21.53 -16.87 -13.29
CA VAL A 66 -21.87 -16.90 -14.75
C VAL A 66 -22.80 -18.07 -15.09
N LYS A 67 -22.49 -19.28 -14.60
CA LYS A 67 -23.31 -20.47 -14.81
C LYS A 67 -24.75 -20.31 -14.27
N LEU A 68 -24.92 -19.61 -13.17
CA LEU A 68 -26.20 -19.37 -12.50
C LEU A 68 -26.91 -18.10 -12.99
N GLY A 69 -26.32 -17.32 -13.89
CA GLY A 69 -26.86 -16.07 -14.37
C GLY A 69 -26.87 -14.97 -13.29
N ILE A 70 -26.01 -15.08 -12.26
CA ILE A 70 -25.95 -14.12 -11.16
C ILE A 70 -24.95 -13.02 -11.53
N LYS A 71 -25.40 -11.76 -11.46
CA LYS A 71 -24.54 -10.60 -11.67
C LYS A 71 -23.56 -10.42 -10.52
N TRP A 72 -22.30 -10.14 -10.81
CA TRP A 72 -21.30 -9.83 -9.80
C TRP A 72 -21.70 -8.56 -9.02
N PRO A 73 -21.86 -8.65 -7.68
CA PRO A 73 -22.29 -7.50 -6.89
C PRO A 73 -21.11 -6.57 -6.61
N GLU A 74 -21.38 -5.27 -6.61
CA GLU A 74 -20.39 -4.25 -6.24
C GLU A 74 -20.60 -3.81 -4.79
N PHE A 75 -19.50 -3.49 -4.10
CA PHE A 75 -19.50 -2.91 -2.76
C PHE A 75 -19.15 -1.43 -2.82
N LYS A 76 -19.95 -0.64 -2.13
CA LYS A 76 -19.77 0.81 -2.00
C LYS A 76 -19.35 1.15 -0.57
N GLU A 77 -18.56 2.21 -0.42
CA GLU A 77 -18.19 2.80 0.88
C GLU A 77 -17.83 1.74 1.95
N THR A 78 -18.65 1.65 3.00
CA THR A 78 -18.44 0.77 4.16
C THR A 78 -19.09 -0.61 4.02
N GLU A 79 -19.77 -0.90 2.93
CA GLU A 79 -20.54 -2.14 2.78
C GLU A 79 -19.71 -3.42 2.98
N MET A 80 -18.46 -3.41 2.52
CA MET A 80 -17.55 -4.54 2.75
C MET A 80 -17.21 -4.72 4.23
N MET A 81 -17.11 -3.61 4.99
CA MET A 81 -16.89 -3.66 6.43
C MET A 81 -18.11 -4.20 7.17
N ASP A 82 -19.30 -3.74 6.78
CA ASP A 82 -20.57 -4.23 7.35
C ASP A 82 -20.72 -5.74 7.13
N LEU A 83 -20.43 -6.20 5.91
CA LEU A 83 -20.44 -7.61 5.58
C LEU A 83 -19.41 -8.41 6.42
N LEU A 84 -18.20 -7.89 6.55
CA LEU A 84 -17.15 -8.52 7.34
C LEU A 84 -17.55 -8.67 8.81
N GLU A 85 -18.16 -7.64 9.40
CA GLU A 85 -18.64 -7.70 10.78
C GLU A 85 -19.80 -8.70 10.94
N TYR A 86 -20.69 -8.80 9.95
CA TYR A 86 -21.74 -9.82 9.98
C TYR A 86 -21.16 -11.23 9.92
N VAL A 87 -20.17 -11.49 9.06
CA VAL A 87 -19.50 -12.79 9.00
C VAL A 87 -18.80 -13.11 10.31
N LYS A 88 -18.07 -12.15 10.90
CA LYS A 88 -17.40 -12.33 12.20
C LYS A 88 -18.34 -12.70 13.33
N THR A 89 -19.49 -12.02 13.43
CA THR A 89 -20.47 -12.27 14.49
C THR A 89 -21.11 -13.66 14.39
N ASN A 90 -21.06 -14.30 13.22
CA ASN A 90 -21.61 -15.62 12.97
C ASN A 90 -20.54 -16.71 12.84
N ALA A 91 -19.26 -16.34 12.87
CA ALA A 91 -18.14 -17.27 12.78
C ALA A 91 -18.06 -18.16 14.03
N LYS A 92 -18.02 -19.48 13.84
CA LYS A 92 -18.07 -20.48 14.94
C LYS A 92 -16.73 -21.12 15.27
N GLY A 93 -15.75 -20.87 14.47
CA GLY A 93 -14.47 -21.52 14.69
C GLY A 93 -13.53 -21.15 13.56
N GLY A 94 -12.44 -21.76 13.49
CA GLY A 94 -11.49 -21.56 12.44
C GLY A 94 -10.12 -21.96 12.89
N SER A 95 -9.22 -22.21 11.95
CA SER A 95 -7.86 -22.56 12.28
C SER A 95 -7.21 -21.44 13.06
N LYS A 96 -6.48 -21.77 14.10
CA LYS A 96 -5.66 -20.83 14.88
C LYS A 96 -4.65 -20.08 13.99
N GLU A 97 -4.32 -20.62 12.83
CA GLU A 97 -3.35 -20.07 11.89
C GLU A 97 -3.86 -18.87 11.09
N ALA A 98 -5.18 -18.78 10.82
CA ALA A 98 -5.74 -17.65 10.07
C ALA A 98 -5.88 -16.35 10.89
N ALA A 99 -5.72 -16.45 12.20
CA ALA A 99 -6.03 -15.39 13.15
C ALA A 99 -4.96 -14.28 13.22
N PHE A 100 -3.71 -14.65 13.00
CA PHE A 100 -2.59 -13.70 13.15
C PHE A 100 -1.97 -13.40 11.79
N ILE A 101 -2.44 -12.33 11.16
CA ILE A 101 -1.71 -11.75 10.04
C ILE A 101 -0.58 -10.92 10.65
N THR A 102 0.63 -11.41 10.51
CA THR A 102 1.83 -10.62 10.77
C THR A 102 1.74 -9.33 9.96
N PRO A 103 2.05 -8.17 10.53
CA PRO A 103 2.09 -6.93 9.77
C PRO A 103 2.89 -7.11 8.48
N GLY A 104 2.33 -6.67 7.36
CA GLY A 104 2.98 -6.81 6.07
C GLY A 104 4.25 -5.98 5.99
N ASN A 105 5.23 -6.49 5.27
CA ASN A 105 6.48 -5.80 4.99
C ASN A 105 6.41 -5.14 3.59
N PRO A 106 6.38 -3.79 3.48
CA PRO A 106 6.27 -3.10 2.20
C PRO A 106 7.41 -3.42 1.22
N LYS A 107 8.61 -3.70 1.72
CA LYS A 107 9.76 -4.06 0.88
C LYS A 107 9.57 -5.45 0.26
N ALA A 108 9.09 -6.42 1.03
CA ALA A 108 8.71 -7.73 0.51
C ALA A 108 7.50 -7.62 -0.44
N GLY A 109 6.54 -6.75 -0.13
CA GLY A 109 5.38 -6.49 -0.98
C GLY A 109 5.74 -5.94 -2.37
N LYS A 110 6.78 -5.12 -2.48
CA LYS A 110 7.33 -4.71 -3.78
C LYS A 110 7.83 -5.92 -4.59
N GLN A 111 8.47 -6.88 -3.93
CA GLN A 111 8.93 -8.11 -4.58
C GLN A 111 7.74 -8.99 -5.00
N VAL A 112 6.72 -9.11 -4.15
CA VAL A 112 5.46 -9.82 -4.47
C VAL A 112 4.77 -9.18 -5.67
N PHE A 113 4.65 -7.85 -5.72
CA PHE A 113 4.07 -7.10 -6.82
C PHE A 113 4.76 -7.43 -8.17
N ALA A 114 6.09 -7.51 -8.16
CA ALA A 114 6.86 -7.86 -9.34
C ALA A 114 6.75 -9.35 -9.69
N SER A 115 6.97 -10.24 -8.74
CA SER A 115 7.04 -11.70 -8.96
C SER A 115 5.69 -12.31 -9.32
N LYS A 116 4.58 -11.80 -8.77
CA LYS A 116 3.21 -12.22 -9.11
C LYS A 116 2.70 -11.56 -10.40
N GLY A 117 3.53 -10.76 -11.08
CA GLY A 117 3.24 -10.21 -12.41
C GLY A 117 2.36 -8.97 -12.44
N CYS A 118 2.01 -8.37 -11.30
CA CYS A 118 1.17 -7.17 -11.25
C CYS A 118 1.80 -6.00 -12.03
N ILE A 119 3.13 -5.87 -11.98
CA ILE A 119 3.90 -4.82 -12.66
C ILE A 119 3.78 -4.88 -14.19
N ARG A 120 3.35 -6.00 -14.76
CA ARG A 120 3.21 -6.14 -16.21
C ARG A 120 2.07 -5.30 -16.77
N CYS A 121 1.00 -5.17 -15.99
CA CYS A 121 -0.19 -4.39 -16.35
C CYS A 121 -0.26 -3.07 -15.57
N HIS A 122 0.17 -3.06 -14.31
CA HIS A 122 0.11 -1.89 -13.44
C HIS A 122 1.45 -1.18 -13.34
N ALA A 123 1.42 0.14 -13.39
CA ALA A 123 2.58 0.96 -13.04
C ALA A 123 2.58 1.32 -11.55
N ILE A 124 3.77 1.63 -11.04
CA ILE A 124 3.99 2.32 -9.78
C ILE A 124 4.83 3.56 -10.09
N ARG A 125 4.21 4.73 -9.97
CA ARG A 125 4.86 6.04 -10.24
C ARG A 125 5.52 6.11 -11.62
N GLY A 126 4.83 5.58 -12.62
CA GLY A 126 5.27 5.57 -14.01
C GLY A 126 6.13 4.38 -14.41
N GLU A 127 6.62 3.57 -13.47
CA GLU A 127 7.40 2.35 -13.75
C GLU A 127 6.48 1.13 -13.81
N GLY A 128 6.43 0.45 -14.95
CA GLY A 128 5.62 -0.75 -15.18
C GLY A 128 4.67 -0.65 -16.37
N GLY A 129 3.68 -1.55 -16.42
CA GLY A 129 2.66 -1.61 -17.47
C GLY A 129 1.66 -0.45 -17.36
N LYS A 130 1.03 -0.12 -18.50
CA LYS A 130 0.08 1.00 -18.57
C LYS A 130 -1.39 0.55 -18.60
N GLU A 131 -1.65 -0.71 -18.90
CA GLU A 131 -3.00 -1.24 -19.13
C GLU A 131 -3.85 -1.25 -17.85
N GLY A 132 -3.25 -1.57 -16.71
CA GLY A 132 -3.93 -1.65 -15.41
C GLY A 132 -3.97 -0.30 -14.66
N GLY A 133 -3.39 0.75 -15.24
CA GLY A 133 -3.23 2.04 -14.58
C GLY A 133 -2.10 2.07 -13.54
N ASP A 134 -1.81 3.28 -13.07
CA ASP A 134 -0.72 3.52 -12.10
C ASP A 134 -1.26 3.51 -10.68
N LEU A 135 -0.93 2.46 -9.92
CA LEU A 135 -1.33 2.29 -8.53
C LEU A 135 -0.51 3.13 -7.54
N GLY A 136 0.58 3.76 -7.99
CA GLY A 136 1.40 4.67 -7.19
C GLY A 136 1.00 6.13 -7.30
N LYS A 137 0.07 6.49 -8.19
CA LYS A 137 -0.44 7.86 -8.29
C LYS A 137 -1.42 8.16 -7.16
N LYS A 138 -1.26 9.32 -6.53
CA LYS A 138 -2.21 9.82 -5.52
C LYS A 138 -3.52 10.19 -6.23
N ALA A 139 -4.49 9.29 -6.26
CA ALA A 139 -5.85 9.61 -6.66
C ALA A 139 -6.56 10.39 -5.52
N LYS A 140 -7.51 11.29 -5.88
CA LYS A 140 -8.30 12.03 -4.89
C LYS A 140 -9.06 11.10 -3.92
N ASP A 141 -9.43 9.91 -4.39
CA ASP A 141 -10.23 8.91 -3.67
C ASP A 141 -9.43 7.67 -3.30
N PHE A 142 -8.17 7.85 -2.98
CA PHE A 142 -7.30 6.72 -2.69
C PHE A 142 -7.66 6.04 -1.36
N TYR A 143 -7.40 4.72 -1.29
CA TYR A 143 -7.74 3.86 -0.15
C TYR A 143 -7.39 4.50 1.20
N LYS A 144 -8.43 4.82 1.98
CA LYS A 144 -8.27 5.36 3.33
C LYS A 144 -8.05 4.26 4.36
N SER A 145 -8.36 3.00 3.96
CA SER A 145 -8.31 1.85 4.86
C SER A 145 -8.00 0.54 4.14
N LEU A 146 -7.62 -0.48 4.92
CA LEU A 146 -7.37 -1.83 4.41
C LEU A 146 -8.64 -2.48 3.82
N THR A 147 -9.80 -2.17 4.38
CA THR A 147 -11.09 -2.69 3.89
C THR A 147 -11.46 -2.11 2.53
N GLN A 148 -11.08 -0.87 2.26
CA GLN A 148 -11.25 -0.29 0.92
C GLN A 148 -10.37 -0.98 -0.12
N ILE A 149 -9.19 -1.47 0.26
CA ILE A 149 -8.37 -2.32 -0.62
C ILE A 149 -9.12 -3.61 -0.93
N ALA A 150 -9.69 -4.28 0.08
CA ALA A 150 -10.49 -5.50 -0.11
C ALA A 150 -11.69 -5.25 -1.04
N SER A 151 -12.42 -4.15 -0.83
CA SER A 151 -13.53 -3.74 -1.72
C SER A 151 -13.07 -3.50 -3.15
N SER A 152 -11.90 -2.90 -3.32
CA SER A 152 -11.35 -2.63 -4.66
C SER A 152 -10.93 -3.93 -5.37
N ILE A 153 -10.30 -4.86 -4.64
CA ILE A 153 -9.97 -6.20 -5.17
C ILE A 153 -11.25 -6.92 -5.59
N TRP A 154 -12.30 -6.85 -4.79
CA TRP A 154 -13.60 -7.41 -5.15
C TRP A 154 -14.19 -6.76 -6.40
N ASN A 155 -14.36 -5.44 -6.40
CA ASN A 155 -15.05 -4.71 -7.46
C ASN A 155 -14.30 -4.78 -8.82
N LYS A 156 -12.96 -4.82 -8.78
CA LYS A 156 -12.11 -4.91 -9.98
C LYS A 156 -11.74 -6.35 -10.35
N GLY A 157 -11.94 -7.28 -9.41
CA GLY A 157 -11.54 -8.68 -9.55
C GLY A 157 -11.98 -9.32 -10.89
N PRO A 158 -13.27 -9.30 -11.26
CA PRO A 158 -13.71 -9.92 -12.51
C PRO A 158 -12.97 -9.41 -13.74
N THR A 159 -12.78 -8.10 -13.85
CA THR A 159 -12.06 -7.49 -14.97
C THR A 159 -10.58 -7.88 -14.98
N VAL A 160 -9.92 -7.84 -13.81
CA VAL A 160 -8.51 -8.21 -13.69
C VAL A 160 -8.30 -9.69 -13.98
N LEU A 161 -9.11 -10.56 -13.38
CA LEU A 161 -9.01 -12.01 -13.56
C LEU A 161 -9.29 -12.42 -15.00
N ALA A 162 -10.29 -11.81 -15.65
CA ALA A 162 -10.57 -12.04 -17.08
C ALA A 162 -9.39 -11.64 -17.98
N ARG A 163 -8.74 -10.53 -17.68
CA ARG A 163 -7.53 -10.12 -18.41
C ARG A 163 -6.37 -11.08 -18.17
N MET A 164 -6.15 -11.49 -16.92
CA MET A 164 -5.07 -12.43 -16.58
C MET A 164 -5.25 -13.80 -17.20
N SER A 165 -6.49 -14.32 -17.28
CA SER A 165 -6.78 -15.61 -17.92
C SER A 165 -6.46 -15.64 -19.43
N GLN A 166 -6.43 -14.47 -20.08
CA GLN A 166 -6.03 -14.33 -21.48
C GLN A 166 -4.50 -14.28 -21.67
N THR A 167 -3.74 -14.22 -20.58
CA THR A 167 -2.28 -14.21 -20.62
C THR A 167 -1.72 -15.62 -20.39
N GLN A 168 -0.53 -15.89 -20.90
CA GLN A 168 0.18 -17.15 -20.66
C GLN A 168 0.67 -17.35 -19.21
N PHE A 169 0.52 -16.32 -18.35
CA PHE A 169 1.06 -16.33 -16.99
C PHE A 169 0.09 -16.88 -15.94
N GLY A 170 -1.18 -17.06 -16.32
CA GLY A 170 -2.22 -17.52 -15.41
C GLY A 170 -2.50 -16.54 -14.25
N ILE A 171 -3.39 -16.97 -13.36
CA ILE A 171 -3.78 -16.21 -12.18
C ILE A 171 -2.94 -16.65 -10.98
N PRO A 172 -2.10 -15.78 -10.41
CA PRO A 172 -1.27 -16.15 -9.26
C PRO A 172 -2.13 -16.34 -8.01
N LYS A 173 -1.80 -17.34 -7.21
CA LYS A 173 -2.34 -17.49 -5.86
C LYS A 173 -1.44 -16.81 -4.84
N PHE A 174 -2.02 -16.31 -3.77
CA PHE A 174 -1.34 -15.63 -2.68
C PHE A 174 -1.45 -16.45 -1.39
N THR A 175 -0.35 -16.53 -0.67
CA THR A 175 -0.38 -16.90 0.76
C THR A 175 -0.88 -15.70 1.58
N PRO A 176 -1.36 -15.91 2.82
CA PRO A 176 -1.75 -14.80 3.70
C PRO A 176 -0.63 -13.76 3.89
N LYS A 177 0.62 -14.24 4.02
CA LYS A 177 1.79 -13.36 4.16
C LYS A 177 2.06 -12.53 2.91
N GLU A 178 2.02 -13.12 1.74
CA GLU A 178 2.21 -12.39 0.48
C GLU A 178 1.14 -11.32 0.28
N MET A 179 -0.13 -11.63 0.63
CA MET A 179 -1.20 -10.64 0.55
C MET A 179 -1.01 -9.52 1.57
N ALA A 180 -0.56 -9.82 2.78
CA ALA A 180 -0.22 -8.82 3.78
C ALA A 180 0.92 -7.90 3.31
N ASP A 181 1.99 -8.47 2.77
CA ASP A 181 3.14 -7.74 2.25
C ASP A 181 2.75 -6.84 1.07
N LEU A 182 1.99 -7.38 0.11
CA LEU A 182 1.48 -6.65 -1.05
C LEU A 182 0.58 -5.49 -0.62
N THR A 183 -0.35 -5.75 0.29
CA THR A 183 -1.27 -4.73 0.82
C THR A 183 -0.49 -3.63 1.54
N ALA A 184 0.49 -4.00 2.36
CA ALA A 184 1.36 -3.03 3.02
C ALA A 184 2.12 -2.17 1.99
N TYR A 185 2.68 -2.78 0.94
CA TYR A 185 3.37 -2.04 -0.12
C TYR A 185 2.45 -1.02 -0.79
N LEU A 186 1.29 -1.46 -1.28
CA LEU A 186 0.33 -0.57 -1.96
C LEU A 186 -0.19 0.52 -1.04
N TYR A 187 -0.47 0.20 0.23
CA TYR A 187 -0.93 1.16 1.22
C TYR A 187 0.13 2.22 1.51
N PHE A 188 1.37 1.82 1.75
CA PHE A 188 2.45 2.76 2.08
C PHE A 188 2.91 3.62 0.91
N LEU A 189 2.65 3.22 -0.35
CA LEU A 189 2.94 4.07 -1.52
C LEU A 189 2.30 5.47 -1.42
N HIS A 190 1.18 5.59 -0.72
CA HIS A 190 0.43 6.83 -0.58
C HIS A 190 0.88 7.70 0.60
N PHE A 191 1.62 7.12 1.53
CA PHE A 191 2.23 7.83 2.65
C PHE A 191 3.69 8.19 2.40
N THR A 192 4.30 7.62 1.36
CA THR A 192 5.64 8.05 0.95
C THR A 192 5.54 9.25 0.02
N ASP A 193 6.45 10.18 0.17
CA ASP A 193 6.55 11.30 -0.75
C ASP A 193 6.84 10.81 -2.18
N GLU A 194 6.37 11.59 -3.15
CA GLU A 194 6.81 11.38 -4.54
C GLU A 194 8.33 11.57 -4.60
N PRO A 195 9.00 10.88 -5.54
CA PRO A 195 10.42 11.11 -5.75
C PRO A 195 10.68 12.61 -5.96
N GLY A 196 11.63 13.14 -5.24
CA GLY A 196 12.00 14.54 -5.35
C GLY A 196 12.63 14.86 -6.71
N ASN A 197 12.65 16.14 -7.07
CA ASN A 197 13.34 16.64 -8.24
C ASN A 197 14.77 17.06 -7.87
N PRO A 198 15.81 16.38 -8.36
CA PRO A 198 17.18 16.69 -8.01
C PRO A 198 17.65 18.07 -8.48
N GLY A 199 17.09 18.61 -9.56
CA GLY A 199 17.38 19.96 -10.04
C GLY A 199 16.85 21.01 -9.05
N ASN A 200 15.61 20.86 -8.56
CA ASN A 200 15.08 21.67 -7.48
C ASN A 200 15.88 21.50 -6.20
N GLY A 201 16.23 20.27 -5.85
CA GLY A 201 17.06 19.97 -4.68
C GLY A 201 18.39 20.67 -4.70
N LYS A 202 19.05 20.72 -5.88
CA LYS A 202 20.29 21.49 -6.08
C LYS A 202 20.09 22.98 -5.78
N ARG A 203 19.04 23.56 -6.33
CA ARG A 203 18.71 24.97 -6.12
C ARG A 203 18.42 25.22 -4.62
N LEU A 204 17.56 24.40 -4.01
CA LEU A 204 17.23 24.50 -2.58
C LEU A 204 18.46 24.36 -1.68
N PHE A 205 19.37 23.45 -2.01
CA PHE A 205 20.62 23.25 -1.25
C PHE A 205 21.47 24.51 -1.18
N THR A 206 21.44 25.31 -2.24
CA THR A 206 22.13 26.61 -2.32
C THR A 206 21.28 27.71 -1.68
N ASP A 207 20.03 27.87 -2.11
CA ASP A 207 19.14 28.98 -1.71
C ASP A 207 18.82 28.98 -0.20
N LEU A 208 18.69 27.80 0.39
CA LEU A 208 18.47 27.62 1.83
C LEU A 208 19.77 27.64 2.66
N GLY A 209 20.92 27.84 2.02
CA GLY A 209 22.21 28.01 2.67
C GLY A 209 22.88 26.71 3.15
N CYS A 210 22.37 25.53 2.76
CA CYS A 210 22.98 24.25 3.13
C CYS A 210 24.42 24.13 2.60
N SER A 211 24.69 24.64 1.38
CA SER A 211 25.99 24.64 0.72
C SER A 211 27.05 25.46 1.47
N ARG A 212 26.65 26.37 2.34
CA ARG A 212 27.60 27.16 3.13
C ARG A 212 28.39 26.32 4.11
N CYS A 213 27.78 25.30 4.67
CA CYS A 213 28.42 24.41 5.65
C CYS A 213 28.66 23.01 5.09
N HIS A 214 27.82 22.55 4.15
CA HIS A 214 27.86 21.19 3.63
C HIS A 214 28.32 21.16 2.18
N GLY A 215 29.31 20.34 1.89
CA GLY A 215 29.74 20.00 0.54
C GLY A 215 29.23 18.64 0.09
N LEU A 216 29.45 18.32 -1.18
CA LEU A 216 29.13 17.06 -1.83
C LEU A 216 30.28 16.66 -2.75
N GLU A 217 30.51 15.35 -2.93
CA GLU A 217 31.53 14.81 -3.85
C GLU A 217 32.98 15.22 -3.51
N GLY A 218 33.32 15.21 -2.23
CA GLY A 218 34.64 15.62 -1.76
C GLY A 218 34.85 17.15 -1.77
N LYS A 219 33.84 17.90 -2.13
CA LYS A 219 33.90 19.37 -2.01
C LYS A 219 33.58 19.77 -0.59
N LYS A 220 34.19 20.86 -0.16
CA LYS A 220 33.94 21.49 1.14
C LYS A 220 32.77 22.44 1.03
N GLY A 221 32.06 22.66 2.13
CA GLY A 221 31.18 23.82 2.25
C GLY A 221 31.98 25.12 2.31
N GLU A 222 31.33 26.23 2.04
CA GLU A 222 32.03 27.56 2.00
C GLU A 222 32.60 27.95 3.36
N LEU A 223 31.91 27.61 4.45
CA LEU A 223 32.24 28.02 5.81
C LEU A 223 32.74 26.88 6.70
N MET A 224 32.47 25.65 6.34
CA MET A 224 32.77 24.44 7.11
C MET A 224 33.16 23.27 6.20
N ASP A 225 34.07 22.42 6.67
CA ASP A 225 34.52 21.23 5.92
C ASP A 225 33.67 19.99 6.24
N ILE A 226 32.40 20.04 5.87
CA ILE A 226 31.46 18.94 6.11
C ILE A 226 30.97 18.39 4.78
N ASP A 227 31.47 17.21 4.42
CA ASP A 227 31.08 16.51 3.20
C ASP A 227 29.93 15.52 3.46
N LEU A 228 28.77 15.76 2.83
CA LEU A 228 27.61 14.89 2.91
C LEU A 228 27.70 13.64 2.02
N SER A 229 28.73 13.48 1.18
CA SER A 229 28.87 12.30 0.33
C SER A 229 28.96 10.99 1.12
N LYS A 230 29.38 11.06 2.37
CA LYS A 230 29.43 9.90 3.28
C LYS A 230 28.06 9.35 3.63
N TYR A 231 27.00 10.19 3.56
CA TYR A 231 25.62 9.82 3.88
C TYR A 231 24.84 9.27 2.67
N GLN A 232 25.45 9.24 1.48
CA GLN A 232 24.76 8.85 0.23
C GLN A 232 24.38 7.36 0.13
N LYS A 233 24.98 6.48 0.95
CA LYS A 233 24.84 5.02 0.77
C LYS A 233 23.55 4.42 1.30
N THR A 234 22.90 5.04 2.27
CA THR A 234 21.80 4.44 3.03
C THR A 234 20.59 5.37 3.21
N SER A 235 20.68 6.61 2.76
CA SER A 235 19.72 7.64 3.13
C SER A 235 18.38 7.44 2.42
N ASN A 236 17.41 6.95 3.15
CA ASN A 236 16.00 7.18 2.88
C ASN A 236 15.56 8.50 3.56
N LEU A 237 14.36 8.97 3.26
CA LEU A 237 13.85 10.22 3.81
C LEU A 237 13.86 10.24 5.35
N MET A 238 13.53 9.13 5.99
CA MET A 238 13.49 9.02 7.45
C MET A 238 14.89 9.09 8.08
N GLU A 239 15.89 8.46 7.46
CA GLU A 239 17.28 8.57 7.89
C GLU A 239 17.81 10.00 7.75
N MET A 240 17.46 10.68 6.66
CA MET A 240 17.81 12.10 6.47
C MET A 240 17.17 12.98 7.53
N VAL A 241 15.88 12.81 7.80
CA VAL A 241 15.16 13.57 8.84
C VAL A 241 15.74 13.29 10.23
N ALA A 242 16.01 12.02 10.55
CA ALA A 242 16.64 11.64 11.82
C ALA A 242 18.06 12.25 11.95
N GLY A 243 18.83 12.24 10.87
CA GLY A 243 20.15 12.87 10.83
C GLY A 243 20.07 14.36 11.11
N ILE A 244 19.18 15.09 10.45
CA ILE A 244 18.96 16.52 10.67
C ILE A 244 18.52 16.80 12.10
N TRP A 245 17.59 15.97 12.63
CA TRP A 245 17.10 16.12 13.99
C TRP A 245 18.23 15.94 15.03
N ASN A 246 18.98 14.85 14.92
CA ASN A 246 20.06 14.55 15.86
C ASN A 246 21.20 15.56 15.80
N HIS A 247 21.36 16.24 14.66
CA HIS A 247 22.40 17.27 14.44
C HIS A 247 21.87 18.70 14.59
N SER A 248 20.59 18.87 14.88
CA SER A 248 19.92 20.17 14.88
C SER A 248 20.52 21.19 15.86
N GLY A 249 20.99 20.75 17.02
CA GLY A 249 21.63 21.63 18.00
C GLY A 249 22.94 22.23 17.51
N GLU A 250 23.75 21.45 16.80
CA GLU A 250 25.01 21.91 16.20
C GLU A 250 24.75 22.84 15.01
N ILE A 251 23.72 22.51 14.20
CA ILE A 251 23.27 23.38 13.11
C ILE A 251 22.78 24.73 13.66
N ASP A 252 21.95 24.73 14.70
CA ASP A 252 21.41 25.94 15.32
C ASP A 252 22.55 26.85 15.84
N LYS A 253 23.52 26.24 16.53
CA LYS A 253 24.70 26.95 17.01
C LYS A 253 25.48 27.60 15.87
N ALA A 254 25.80 26.83 14.82
CA ALA A 254 26.55 27.33 13.67
C ALA A 254 25.80 28.43 12.90
N ILE A 255 24.48 28.27 12.75
CA ILE A 255 23.62 29.28 12.11
C ILE A 255 23.65 30.60 12.89
N LYS A 256 23.52 30.57 14.22
CA LYS A 256 23.58 31.75 15.08
C LYS A 256 24.95 32.43 15.04
N GLU A 257 26.03 31.67 15.15
CA GLU A 257 27.39 32.17 15.08
C GLU A 257 27.72 32.85 13.74
N LYS A 258 27.09 32.40 12.65
CA LYS A 258 27.31 32.95 11.30
C LYS A 258 26.26 34.00 10.89
N GLY A 259 25.33 34.37 11.77
CA GLY A 259 24.27 35.33 11.49
C GLY A 259 23.30 34.87 10.39
N LEU A 260 23.09 33.56 10.26
CA LEU A 260 22.20 32.97 9.26
C LEU A 260 20.82 32.71 9.85
N MET A 261 19.83 32.54 8.98
CA MET A 261 18.49 32.15 9.40
C MET A 261 18.30 30.64 9.26
N TRP A 262 17.51 30.04 10.17
CA TRP A 262 17.13 28.65 10.08
C TRP A 262 16.32 28.38 8.80
N PRO A 263 16.72 27.40 7.95
CA PRO A 263 16.03 27.13 6.71
C PRO A 263 14.62 26.56 6.95
N ARG A 264 13.64 27.08 6.25
CA ARG A 264 12.26 26.60 6.28
C ARG A 264 11.92 25.89 4.99
N LEU A 265 11.57 24.61 5.09
CA LEU A 265 11.19 23.77 3.95
C LEU A 265 9.68 23.77 3.76
N LYS A 266 9.25 23.87 2.52
CA LYS A 266 7.86 23.69 2.09
C LYS A 266 7.59 22.20 1.78
N LYS A 267 6.32 21.87 1.55
CA LYS A 267 5.90 20.50 1.19
C LYS A 267 6.63 20.03 -0.07
N GLY A 268 7.28 18.88 0.02
CA GLY A 268 8.03 18.24 -1.09
C GLY A 268 9.50 18.65 -1.16
N GLU A 269 9.91 19.78 -0.63
CA GLU A 269 11.29 20.29 -0.74
C GLU A 269 12.33 19.39 -0.04
N MET A 270 11.93 18.68 1.03
CA MET A 270 12.81 17.69 1.67
C MET A 270 13.08 16.50 0.74
N ALA A 271 12.07 16.05 -0.02
CA ALA A 271 12.26 14.99 -1.01
C ALA A 271 13.18 15.44 -2.16
N ASP A 272 13.03 16.68 -2.61
CA ASP A 272 13.91 17.28 -3.63
C ASP A 272 15.36 17.33 -3.16
N LEU A 273 15.60 17.78 -1.93
CA LEU A 273 16.94 17.80 -1.31
C LEU A 273 17.52 16.40 -1.19
N LEU A 274 16.72 15.41 -0.74
CA LEU A 274 17.16 14.03 -0.62
C LEU A 274 17.60 13.46 -1.99
N GLU A 275 16.81 13.68 -3.03
CA GLU A 275 17.16 13.21 -4.37
C GLU A 275 18.43 13.90 -4.91
N TYR A 276 18.61 15.18 -4.64
CA TYR A 276 19.85 15.87 -5.01
C TYR A 276 21.08 15.28 -4.30
N VAL A 277 20.97 15.00 -3.00
CA VAL A 277 22.09 14.42 -2.24
C VAL A 277 22.38 12.97 -2.69
N ARG A 278 21.35 12.20 -3.10
CA ARG A 278 21.47 10.77 -3.49
C ARG A 278 22.01 10.52 -4.90
N ILE A 279 21.61 11.33 -5.88
CA ILE A 279 21.77 11.00 -7.32
C ILE A 279 23.21 11.06 -7.81
N ARG A 280 24.11 11.71 -7.09
CA ARG A 280 25.48 11.94 -7.56
C ARG A 280 26.46 10.76 -7.45
N LYS A 281 25.95 9.53 -7.53
CA LYS A 281 26.75 8.30 -7.46
C LYS A 281 26.73 7.46 -8.73
N LYS A 282 26.45 8.05 -9.90
CA LYS A 282 26.56 7.36 -11.19
C LYS A 282 27.54 8.10 -12.09
N THR A 283 28.80 8.10 -11.68
CA THR A 283 29.95 8.23 -12.57
C THR A 283 31.02 7.30 -12.10
#